data_f5ed3eb1047d24a6ce8205bc700da328
#
_entry.id   f5ed3eb1047d24a6ce8205bc700da328
#
_cell.length_a   1.000
_cell.length_b   1.000
_cell.length_c   1.000
_cell.angle_alpha   90.00
_cell.angle_beta   90.00
_cell.angle_gamma   90.00
#
_symmetry.space_group_name_H-M   'P 1'
#
loop_
_entity.id
_entity.type
_entity.pdbx_description
1 polymer ?
#
loop_
_entity_poly.entity_id
_entity_poly.type
_entity_poly.pdbx_seq_one_letter_code
_entity_poly.pdbx_strand_id
1 'polypeptide(L)'
;MRFCELREKEVINSCTCTKLGNVIDLEIDECEGCVKAIIVPGPCKGWCILGNDSEYIIPYACIKNIGADIILVEINEKNFLKKCEC
;
A
#
# COMPACT_ATOMS: atom_id res chain seq x y z
N MET A 1 2.46 -10.03 -14.06
CA MET A 1 1.73 -10.20 -12.78
C MET A 1 0.38 -9.54 -12.89
N ARG A 2 -0.65 -10.20 -12.40
CA ARG A 2 -1.98 -9.65 -12.35
C ARG A 2 -2.24 -8.94 -11.02
N PHE A 3 -3.21 -8.05 -10.99
CA PHE A 3 -3.61 -7.36 -9.77
C PHE A 3 -4.08 -8.34 -8.69
N CYS A 4 -4.78 -9.39 -9.07
CA CYS A 4 -5.23 -10.40 -8.10
C CYS A 4 -4.06 -11.10 -7.41
N GLU A 5 -2.94 -11.28 -8.10
CA GLU A 5 -1.73 -11.83 -7.51
C GLU A 5 -1.07 -10.82 -6.57
N LEU A 6 -1.07 -9.56 -6.96
CA LEU A 6 -0.51 -8.49 -6.16
C LEU A 6 -1.26 -8.34 -4.82
N ARG A 7 -2.57 -8.47 -4.85
CA ARG A 7 -3.43 -8.38 -3.65
C ARG A 7 -3.19 -9.49 -2.64
N GLU A 8 -2.68 -10.61 -3.07
CA GLU A 8 -2.41 -11.74 -2.18
C GLU A 8 -1.09 -11.59 -1.42
N LYS A 9 -0.26 -10.66 -1.84
CA LYS A 9 1.04 -10.43 -1.21
C LYS A 9 0.90 -9.47 -0.04
N GLU A 10 1.68 -9.72 1.02
CA GLU A 10 1.74 -8.81 2.16
C GLU A 10 2.75 -7.70 1.90
N VAL A 11 2.36 -6.47 2.21
CA VAL A 11 3.25 -5.32 2.10
C VAL A 11 3.97 -5.14 3.44
N ILE A 12 5.29 -5.12 3.38
CA ILE A 12 6.14 -4.99 4.56
C ILE A 12 7.04 -3.77 4.37
N ASN A 13 7.03 -2.89 5.37
CA ASN A 13 7.91 -1.74 5.40
C ASN A 13 9.27 -2.16 5.95
N SER A 14 10.32 -2.10 5.11
CA SER A 14 11.66 -2.52 5.50
C SER A 14 12.30 -1.60 6.55
N CYS A 15 11.90 -0.34 6.60
CA CYS A 15 12.45 0.62 7.58
C CYS A 15 12.07 0.27 9.02
N THR A 16 10.86 -0.27 9.21
CA THR A 16 10.32 -0.57 10.53
C THR A 16 10.05 -2.05 10.74
N CYS A 17 10.24 -2.87 9.72
CA CYS A 17 9.89 -4.30 9.71
C CYS A 17 8.42 -4.53 10.07
N THR A 18 7.56 -3.61 9.66
CA THR A 18 6.14 -3.64 10.00
C THR A 18 5.32 -4.14 8.82
N LYS A 19 4.36 -5.00 9.10
CA LYS A 19 3.37 -5.41 8.11
C LYS A 19 2.36 -4.29 7.95
N LEU A 20 2.16 -3.85 6.73
CA LEU A 20 1.19 -2.80 6.43
C LEU A 20 -0.15 -3.37 5.97
N GLY A 21 -0.17 -4.62 5.54
CA GLY A 21 -1.36 -5.30 5.04
C GLY A 21 -1.24 -5.66 3.57
N ASN A 22 -2.35 -5.86 2.91
CA ASN A 22 -2.38 -6.23 1.51
C ASN A 22 -2.78 -5.05 0.63
N VAL A 23 -2.33 -5.07 -0.62
CA VAL A 23 -2.73 -4.05 -1.60
C VAL A 23 -4.23 -4.15 -1.85
N ILE A 24 -4.93 -3.03 -1.75
CA ILE A 24 -6.38 -2.99 -1.99
C ILE A 24 -6.73 -2.23 -3.27
N ASP A 25 -5.82 -1.40 -3.77
CA ASP A 25 -6.06 -0.62 -4.97
C ASP A 25 -4.75 -0.15 -5.57
N LEU A 26 -4.82 0.44 -6.75
CA LEU A 26 -3.67 0.99 -7.47
C LEU A 26 -4.00 2.38 -8.00
N GLU A 27 -2.98 3.23 -8.05
CA GLU A 27 -3.04 4.46 -8.84
C GLU A 27 -2.28 4.23 -10.14
N ILE A 28 -2.89 4.56 -11.25
CA ILE A 28 -2.32 4.38 -12.58
C ILE A 28 -2.04 5.75 -13.19
N ASP A 29 -0.85 5.90 -13.75
CA ASP A 29 -0.50 7.07 -14.53
C ASP A 29 -1.04 6.84 -15.95
N GLU A 30 -2.12 7.53 -16.29
CA GLU A 30 -2.77 7.38 -17.58
C GLU A 30 -1.92 7.88 -18.74
N CYS A 31 -1.06 8.86 -18.48
CA CYS A 31 -0.20 9.44 -19.52
C CYS A 31 0.91 8.47 -19.91
N GLU A 32 1.52 7.79 -18.95
CA GLU A 32 2.62 6.86 -19.21
C GLU A 32 2.18 5.41 -19.27
N GLY A 33 0.95 5.13 -18.84
CA GLY A 33 0.41 3.77 -18.84
C GLY A 33 1.07 2.84 -17.86
N CYS A 34 1.55 3.35 -16.72
CA CYS A 34 2.21 2.54 -15.71
C CYS A 34 1.60 2.75 -14.32
N VAL A 35 1.93 1.84 -13.41
CA VAL A 35 1.49 1.95 -12.01
C VAL A 35 2.26 3.07 -11.32
N LYS A 36 1.53 4.02 -10.78
CA LYS A 36 2.10 5.16 -10.08
C LYS A 36 2.30 4.86 -8.60
N ALA A 37 1.34 4.20 -7.98
CA ALA A 37 1.37 3.88 -6.56
C ALA A 37 0.50 2.68 -6.24
N ILE A 38 0.79 2.05 -5.10
CA ILE A 38 -0.08 1.01 -4.53
C ILE A 38 -0.77 1.58 -3.31
N ILE A 39 -1.96 1.09 -3.03
CA ILE A 39 -2.78 1.56 -1.90
C ILE A 39 -3.00 0.41 -0.95
N VAL A 40 -2.68 0.64 0.32
CA VAL A 40 -2.76 -0.33 1.40
C VAL A 40 -3.60 0.28 2.52
N PRO A 41 -4.46 -0.51 3.21
CA PRO A 41 -5.26 0.04 4.31
C PRO A 41 -4.38 0.62 5.39
N GLY A 42 -4.77 1.76 5.93
CA GLY A 42 -4.08 2.37 7.06
C GLY A 42 -4.36 1.66 8.37
N PRO A 43 -3.66 2.05 9.44
CA PRO A 43 -3.86 1.42 10.73
C PRO A 43 -5.27 1.66 11.26
N CYS A 44 -5.86 0.59 11.80
CA CYS A 44 -7.18 0.61 12.38
C CYS A 44 -7.03 0.74 13.89
N LYS A 45 -7.32 1.92 14.42
CA LYS A 45 -7.21 2.16 15.87
C LYS A 45 -8.53 1.85 16.56
N GLY A 46 -8.86 0.58 16.70
CA GLY A 46 -9.93 0.12 17.58
C GLY A 46 -11.37 0.56 17.26
N TRP A 47 -11.58 1.54 16.45
CA TRP A 47 -12.88 2.11 16.15
C TRP A 47 -13.22 2.11 14.67
N CYS A 48 -12.74 1.13 13.93
CA CYS A 48 -12.99 1.02 12.51
C CYS A 48 -14.36 0.41 12.21
N ILE A 49 -15.36 0.77 13.00
CA ILE A 49 -16.72 0.26 12.82
C ILE A 49 -17.35 0.83 11.56
N LEU A 50 -16.90 2.00 11.14
CA LEU A 50 -17.44 2.71 9.98
C LEU A 50 -16.52 2.67 8.75
N GLY A 51 -15.56 1.76 8.74
CA GLY A 51 -14.60 1.61 7.67
C GLY A 51 -13.25 2.26 7.99
N ASN A 52 -12.32 2.13 7.07
CA ASN A 52 -10.99 2.70 7.24
C ASN A 52 -11.01 4.20 7.04
N ASP A 53 -10.56 4.93 8.03
CA ASP A 53 -10.43 6.36 7.93
C ASP A 53 -9.16 6.78 7.22
N SER A 54 -8.24 5.87 6.97
CA SER A 54 -6.95 6.19 6.38
C SER A 54 -6.42 5.05 5.50
N GLU A 55 -5.52 5.41 4.62
CA GLU A 55 -4.84 4.46 3.75
C GLU A 55 -3.42 4.94 3.49
N TYR A 56 -2.52 3.98 3.21
CA TYR A 56 -1.18 4.31 2.75
C TYR A 56 -1.16 4.36 1.23
N ILE A 57 -0.72 5.46 0.68
CA ILE A 57 -0.48 5.60 -0.75
C ILE A 57 1.02 5.53 -0.95
N ILE A 58 1.49 4.40 -1.44
CA ILE A 58 2.92 4.11 -1.55
C ILE A 58 3.35 4.25 -3.01
N PRO A 59 4.16 5.27 -3.33
CA PRO A 59 4.66 5.43 -4.69
C PRO A 59 5.44 4.20 -5.15
N TYR A 60 5.30 3.86 -6.41
CA TYR A 60 6.00 2.70 -6.98
C TYR A 60 7.51 2.79 -6.77
N ALA A 61 8.07 3.99 -6.79
CA ALA A 61 9.49 4.22 -6.57
C ALA A 61 9.97 3.77 -5.17
N CYS A 62 9.07 3.66 -4.21
CA CYS A 62 9.37 3.22 -2.85
C CYS A 62 9.32 1.70 -2.70
N ILE A 63 8.91 0.98 -3.73
CA ILE A 63 8.89 -0.48 -3.72
C ILE A 63 10.31 -0.97 -3.98
N LYS A 64 10.85 -1.70 -3.00
CA LYS A 64 12.21 -2.25 -3.10
C LYS A 64 12.23 -3.56 -3.85
N ASN A 65 11.26 -4.42 -3.59
CA ASN A 65 11.22 -5.74 -4.18
C ASN A 65 9.81 -6.29 -4.14
N ILE A 66 9.46 -7.04 -5.16
CA ILE A 66 8.21 -7.78 -5.20
C ILE A 66 8.56 -9.26 -5.25
N GLY A 67 8.36 -9.94 -4.13
CA GLY A 67 8.62 -11.36 -4.01
C GLY A 67 7.39 -12.20 -4.33
N ALA A 68 7.50 -13.50 -4.07
CA ALA A 68 6.41 -14.44 -4.31
C ALA A 68 5.22 -14.17 -3.38
N ASP A 69 5.50 -13.86 -2.12
CA ASP A 69 4.47 -13.70 -1.08
C ASP A 69 4.46 -12.33 -0.43
N ILE A 70 5.47 -11.50 -0.67
CA ILE A 70 5.60 -10.20 -0.03
C ILE A 70 5.98 -9.12 -1.04
N ILE A 71 5.63 -7.88 -0.66
CA ILE A 71 6.09 -6.68 -1.35
C ILE A 71 6.86 -5.88 -0.32
N LEU A 72 8.15 -5.68 -0.58
CA LEU A 72 9.01 -4.94 0.33
C LEU A 72 9.05 -3.47 -0.09
N VAL A 73 8.66 -2.58 0.82
CA VAL A 73 8.67 -1.14 0.57
C VAL A 73 9.54 -0.44 1.58
N GLU A 74 9.97 0.77 1.25
CA GLU A 74 10.77 1.60 2.14
C GLU A 74 10.12 2.97 2.23
N ILE A 75 9.36 3.19 3.29
CA ILE A 75 8.62 4.43 3.50
C ILE A 75 8.72 4.90 4.94
N ASN A 76 8.53 6.21 5.12
CA ASN A 76 8.21 6.76 6.42
C ASN A 76 6.68 6.77 6.52
N GLU A 77 6.13 5.87 7.32
CA GLU A 77 4.68 5.64 7.38
C GLU A 77 3.88 6.92 7.66
N LYS A 78 4.42 7.81 8.45
CA LYS A 78 3.74 9.07 8.78
C LYS A 78 3.53 9.98 7.57
N ASN A 79 4.45 9.92 6.60
CA ASN A 79 4.40 10.79 5.43
C ASN A 79 3.48 10.26 4.35
N PHE A 80 3.17 8.98 4.36
CA PHE A 80 2.40 8.34 3.29
C PHE A 80 0.99 7.94 3.70
N LEU A 81 0.63 8.20 4.95
CA LEU A 81 -0.70 7.92 5.46
C LEU A 81 -1.65 9.07 5.09
N LYS A 82 -2.74 8.74 4.43
CA LYS A 82 -3.77 9.71 4.06
C LYS A 82 -5.13 9.24 4.51
N LYS A 83 -5.99 10.18 4.86
CA LYS A 83 -7.38 9.86 5.16
C LYS A 83 -8.10 9.44 3.90
N CYS A 84 -8.93 8.43 4.02
CA CYS A 84 -9.79 8.00 2.94
C CYS A 84 -10.91 9.02 2.79
N GLU A 85 -10.87 9.79 1.70
CA GLU A 85 -11.95 10.71 1.36
C GLU A 85 -12.90 10.03 0.41
N CYS A 86 -14.07 9.70 0.89
CA CYS A 86 -15.14 9.20 0.04
C CYS A 86 -16.13 10.29 -0.25
#